data_10113cd725f4bf44ef6e6372cd5f750e
#
_entry.id   10113cd725f4bf44ef6e6372cd5f750e
#
_cell.length_a   1.000
_cell.length_b   1.000
_cell.length_c   1.000
_cell.angle_alpha   90.00
_cell.angle_beta   90.00
_cell.angle_gamma   90.00
#
_symmetry.space_group_name_H-M   'P 1'
#
loop_
_entity.id
_entity.type
_entity.pdbx_description
1 polymer ?
#
loop_
_entity_poly.entity_id
_entity_poly.type
_entity_poly.pdbx_seq_one_letter_code
_entity_poly.pdbx_strand_id
1 'polypeptide(L)'
;MSESEKKEDVKKEENNNQQENLAQKSGNLPKTKLWTKFAFWFRISEEMLKNQLPKQTLDSNEYESQVKKIAEFETIEDFWAIFQHLRKPDSCKQGIEFQLFKVPIKPMWEDEENKNGGRLTLKLRKNYTTIIWEEMILAFIGGILPDRMKEQINGIVFVSKKEFNTLQIWFKTYEKKINAELDQCIRDLIQIPNEVPLEKKQFFYPQKEYKETKRKDYKNKGNYYK
;
A
#
# COMPACT_ATOMS: atom_id res chain seq x y z
N MET A 1 57.04 -22.48 -2.99
CA MET A 1 55.89 -21.92 -2.22
C MET A 1 56.37 -21.64 -0.81
N SER A 2 56.34 -20.44 -0.39
CA SER A 2 56.83 -20.00 0.93
C SER A 2 55.78 -20.38 2.02
N GLU A 3 56.25 -20.52 3.25
CA GLU A 3 55.40 -20.83 4.42
C GLU A 3 54.31 -19.74 4.67
N SER A 4 54.52 -18.53 4.15
CA SER A 4 53.57 -17.40 4.17
C SER A 4 52.41 -17.62 3.22
N GLU A 5 52.60 -18.16 2.03
CA GLU A 5 51.54 -18.45 1.07
C GLU A 5 50.59 -19.52 1.56
N LYS A 6 51.13 -20.58 2.20
CA LYS A 6 50.29 -21.62 2.81
C LYS A 6 49.42 -21.15 3.97
N LYS A 7 49.88 -20.12 4.73
CA LYS A 7 49.07 -19.54 5.83
C LYS A 7 47.99 -18.59 5.35
N GLU A 8 48.12 -17.95 4.18
CA GLU A 8 47.08 -17.13 3.57
C GLU A 8 45.98 -17.97 2.94
N ASP A 9 46.34 -19.10 2.29
CA ASP A 9 45.37 -19.99 1.68
C ASP A 9 44.49 -20.68 2.74
N VAL A 10 45.09 -21.14 3.84
CA VAL A 10 44.35 -21.75 4.98
C VAL A 10 43.38 -20.75 5.61
N LYS A 11 43.78 -19.46 5.78
CA LYS A 11 42.87 -18.42 6.29
C LYS A 11 41.73 -18.07 5.34
N LYS A 12 41.95 -18.16 4.03
CA LYS A 12 40.89 -17.95 3.02
C LYS A 12 39.87 -19.10 3.01
N GLU A 13 40.34 -20.32 3.14
CA GLU A 13 39.45 -21.49 3.25
C GLU A 13 38.66 -21.50 4.56
N GLU A 14 39.24 -21.14 5.69
CA GLU A 14 38.53 -21.02 6.97
C GLU A 14 37.47 -19.92 6.94
N ASN A 15 37.76 -18.76 6.32
CA ASN A 15 36.77 -17.66 6.15
C ASN A 15 35.62 -18.04 5.20
N ASN A 16 35.91 -18.75 4.10
CA ASN A 16 34.87 -19.24 3.19
C ASN A 16 33.98 -20.28 3.87
N ASN A 17 34.56 -21.24 4.60
CA ASN A 17 33.80 -22.24 5.36
C ASN A 17 32.96 -21.60 6.48
N GLN A 18 33.42 -20.52 7.12
CA GLN A 18 32.63 -19.79 8.11
C GLN A 18 31.46 -19.02 7.46
N GLN A 19 31.67 -18.42 6.28
CA GLN A 19 30.59 -17.74 5.54
C GLN A 19 29.55 -18.70 4.99
N GLU A 20 29.96 -19.86 4.48
CA GLU A 20 29.03 -20.91 4.04
C GLU A 20 28.23 -21.52 5.20
N ASN A 21 28.85 -21.74 6.35
CA ASN A 21 28.16 -22.20 7.56
C ASN A 21 27.19 -21.18 8.15
N LEU A 22 27.50 -19.86 8.05
CA LEU A 22 26.60 -18.78 8.42
C LEU A 22 25.42 -18.67 7.43
N ALA A 23 25.66 -18.83 6.13
CA ALA A 23 24.63 -18.83 5.10
C ALA A 23 23.69 -20.05 5.23
N GLN A 24 24.22 -21.22 5.54
CA GLN A 24 23.40 -22.43 5.80
C GLN A 24 22.61 -22.33 7.11
N LYS A 25 23.14 -21.71 8.16
CA LYS A 25 22.41 -21.44 9.40
C LYS A 25 21.33 -20.37 9.24
N SER A 26 21.53 -19.36 8.40
CA SER A 26 20.53 -18.31 8.13
C SER A 26 19.32 -18.86 7.36
N GLY A 27 19.50 -19.87 6.52
CA GLY A 27 18.40 -20.53 5.78
C GLY A 27 17.46 -21.38 6.65
N ASN A 28 17.81 -21.65 7.89
CA ASN A 28 17.08 -22.58 8.76
C ASN A 28 16.50 -21.92 10.03
N LEU A 29 16.52 -20.59 10.13
CA LEU A 29 15.85 -19.90 11.23
C LEU A 29 14.32 -19.98 11.02
N PRO A 30 13.54 -20.26 12.09
CA PRO A 30 12.08 -20.30 11.99
C PRO A 30 11.57 -18.93 11.61
N LYS A 31 10.82 -18.85 10.51
CA LYS A 31 10.20 -17.61 10.04
C LYS A 31 9.04 -17.20 10.94
N THR A 32 8.94 -15.92 11.23
CA THR A 32 7.87 -15.36 12.06
C THR A 32 6.63 -15.07 11.22
N LYS A 33 5.55 -15.82 11.47
CA LYS A 33 4.28 -15.66 10.71
C LYS A 33 3.58 -14.37 11.06
N LEU A 34 3.03 -13.73 10.03
CA LEU A 34 2.07 -12.63 10.15
C LEU A 34 0.67 -13.17 10.47
N TRP A 35 -0.24 -12.29 10.89
CA TRP A 35 -1.62 -12.67 11.23
C TRP A 35 -2.46 -13.08 10.00
N THR A 36 -2.07 -12.67 8.80
CA THR A 36 -2.64 -13.09 7.51
C THR A 36 -1.60 -12.97 6.41
N LYS A 37 -1.93 -13.48 5.23
CA LYS A 37 -1.09 -13.37 4.04
C LYS A 37 -1.38 -12.05 3.31
N PHE A 38 -0.36 -11.40 2.82
CA PHE A 38 -0.43 -10.14 2.10
C PHE A 38 0.20 -10.24 0.71
N ALA A 39 -0.18 -9.29 -0.16
CA ALA A 39 0.44 -9.10 -1.46
C ALA A 39 0.76 -7.64 -1.72
N PHE A 40 1.97 -7.36 -2.23
CA PHE A 40 2.31 -6.08 -2.83
C PHE A 40 1.91 -6.06 -4.29
N TRP A 41 1.37 -4.91 -4.70
CA TRP A 41 0.99 -4.62 -6.07
C TRP A 41 1.56 -3.27 -6.49
N PHE A 42 1.69 -3.09 -7.79
CA PHE A 42 2.19 -1.90 -8.42
C PHE A 42 1.30 -1.50 -9.60
N ARG A 43 1.11 -0.20 -9.77
CA ARG A 43 0.40 0.36 -10.90
C ARG A 43 1.06 1.66 -11.36
N ILE A 44 1.04 1.89 -12.68
CA ILE A 44 1.36 3.19 -13.28
C ILE A 44 0.05 3.78 -13.81
N SER A 45 -0.24 5.04 -13.46
CA SER A 45 -1.47 5.70 -13.91
C SER A 45 -1.46 5.91 -15.42
N GLU A 46 -2.66 5.92 -16.02
CA GLU A 46 -2.83 6.17 -17.46
C GLU A 46 -2.23 7.50 -17.93
N GLU A 47 -2.31 8.54 -17.08
CA GLU A 47 -1.75 9.86 -17.39
C GLU A 47 -0.24 9.78 -17.62
N MET A 48 0.47 8.97 -16.83
CA MET A 48 1.91 8.75 -17.01
C MET A 48 2.20 7.89 -18.24
N LEU A 49 1.38 6.89 -18.52
CA LEU A 49 1.51 6.03 -19.68
C LEU A 49 1.24 6.80 -20.98
N LYS A 50 0.21 7.66 -21.01
CA LYS A 50 -0.11 8.51 -22.17
C LYS A 50 1.01 9.50 -22.53
N ASN A 51 1.79 9.93 -21.55
CA ASN A 51 2.94 10.81 -21.77
C ASN A 51 4.19 10.06 -22.30
N GLN A 52 4.21 8.73 -22.24
CA GLN A 52 5.36 7.90 -22.64
C GLN A 52 5.10 7.02 -23.87
N LEU A 53 3.83 6.79 -24.24
CA LEU A 53 3.43 5.93 -25.36
C LEU A 53 2.62 6.73 -26.39
N PRO A 54 2.76 6.44 -27.72
CA PRO A 54 1.89 7.02 -28.72
C PRO A 54 0.44 6.63 -28.44
N LYS A 55 -0.47 7.59 -28.71
CA LYS A 55 -1.92 7.52 -28.44
C LYS A 55 -2.54 6.21 -28.96
N GLN A 56 -2.58 5.19 -28.15
CA GLN A 56 -3.52 4.08 -28.28
C GLN A 56 -4.65 4.30 -27.28
N THR A 57 -5.87 4.21 -27.75
CA THR A 57 -7.08 4.31 -26.92
C THR A 57 -7.13 3.14 -25.96
N LEU A 58 -7.03 3.45 -24.69
CA LEU A 58 -7.08 2.47 -23.61
C LEU A 58 -8.56 2.20 -23.25
N ASP A 59 -9.04 0.98 -23.50
CA ASP A 59 -10.38 0.54 -23.12
C ASP A 59 -10.49 0.30 -21.60
N SER A 60 -11.71 0.36 -21.04
CA SER A 60 -11.99 0.24 -19.60
C SER A 60 -11.58 -1.12 -18.97
N ASN A 61 -11.31 -2.13 -19.78
CA ASN A 61 -10.71 -3.41 -19.36
C ASN A 61 -9.21 -3.29 -19.05
N GLU A 62 -8.62 -2.13 -19.25
CA GLU A 62 -7.18 -1.91 -19.07
C GLU A 62 -6.75 -1.60 -17.64
N TYR A 63 -7.67 -1.22 -16.74
CA TYR A 63 -7.30 -1.00 -15.34
C TYR A 63 -6.70 -2.27 -14.72
N GLU A 64 -7.35 -3.43 -14.95
CA GLU A 64 -6.87 -4.72 -14.43
C GLU A 64 -5.51 -5.10 -15.01
N SER A 65 -5.26 -4.82 -16.30
CA SER A 65 -3.99 -5.11 -16.95
C SER A 65 -2.82 -4.25 -16.44
N GLN A 66 -3.11 -3.08 -15.90
CA GLN A 66 -2.13 -2.14 -15.35
C GLN A 66 -1.72 -2.46 -13.92
N VAL A 67 -2.56 -3.18 -13.16
CA VAL A 67 -2.29 -3.57 -11.77
C VAL A 67 -1.48 -4.87 -11.78
N LYS A 68 -0.22 -4.79 -11.40
CA LYS A 68 0.70 -5.94 -11.39
C LYS A 68 1.03 -6.36 -9.97
N LYS A 69 0.84 -7.64 -9.68
CA LYS A 69 1.30 -8.23 -8.42
C LYS A 69 2.82 -8.30 -8.43
N ILE A 70 3.45 -7.75 -7.40
CA ILE A 70 4.90 -7.82 -7.20
C ILE A 70 5.26 -9.14 -6.53
N ALA A 71 4.69 -9.39 -5.35
CA ALA A 71 4.94 -10.59 -4.56
C ALA A 71 3.87 -10.79 -3.48
N GLU A 72 3.77 -12.03 -2.99
CA GLU A 72 2.99 -12.38 -1.80
C GLU A 72 3.94 -12.78 -0.67
N PHE A 73 3.52 -12.53 0.57
CA PHE A 73 4.29 -12.89 1.75
C PHE A 73 3.36 -13.17 2.94
N GLU A 74 3.83 -14.03 3.85
CA GLU A 74 3.11 -14.40 5.08
C GLU A 74 4.00 -14.39 6.32
N THR A 75 5.28 -13.98 6.16
CA THR A 75 6.25 -13.89 7.26
C THR A 75 6.91 -12.51 7.28
N ILE A 76 7.44 -12.13 8.45
CA ILE A 76 8.17 -10.86 8.63
C ILE A 76 9.42 -10.84 7.74
N GLU A 77 10.13 -11.95 7.65
CA GLU A 77 11.37 -12.08 6.88
C GLU A 77 11.10 -11.91 5.37
N ASP A 78 10.03 -12.53 4.85
CA ASP A 78 9.64 -12.39 3.45
C ASP A 78 9.16 -10.95 3.15
N PHE A 79 8.46 -10.32 4.09
CA PHE A 79 8.09 -8.90 3.97
C PHE A 79 9.33 -8.03 3.77
N TRP A 80 10.33 -8.13 4.66
CA TRP A 80 11.53 -7.31 4.57
C TRP A 80 12.36 -7.62 3.32
N ALA A 81 12.42 -8.91 2.91
CA ALA A 81 13.08 -9.31 1.67
C ALA A 81 12.50 -8.63 0.43
N ILE A 82 11.21 -8.28 0.45
CA ILE A 82 10.55 -7.55 -0.64
C ILE A 82 10.66 -6.05 -0.42
N PHE A 83 10.27 -5.57 0.78
CA PHE A 83 10.05 -4.16 1.07
C PHE A 83 11.29 -3.30 0.92
N GLN A 84 12.46 -3.81 1.31
CA GLN A 84 13.75 -3.10 1.16
C GLN A 84 14.13 -2.79 -0.30
N HIS A 85 13.56 -3.54 -1.27
CA HIS A 85 13.81 -3.33 -2.69
C HIS A 85 12.76 -2.42 -3.36
N LEU A 86 11.69 -2.09 -2.66
CA LEU A 86 10.69 -1.16 -3.18
C LEU A 86 11.23 0.27 -3.16
N ARG A 87 10.89 1.03 -4.19
CA ARG A 87 11.21 2.46 -4.22
C ARG A 87 10.47 3.19 -3.10
N LYS A 88 11.17 4.09 -2.41
CA LYS A 88 10.55 4.93 -1.38
C LYS A 88 9.51 5.88 -1.99
N PRO A 89 8.35 6.07 -1.34
CA PRO A 89 7.29 6.97 -1.80
C PRO A 89 7.74 8.39 -2.16
N ASP A 90 8.63 8.99 -1.36
CA ASP A 90 9.13 10.37 -1.60
C ASP A 90 9.89 10.50 -2.92
N SER A 91 10.51 9.43 -3.38
CA SER A 91 11.28 9.40 -4.64
C SER A 91 10.46 8.95 -5.85
N CYS A 92 9.17 8.67 -5.67
CA CYS A 92 8.30 8.24 -6.74
C CYS A 92 7.90 9.38 -7.67
N LYS A 93 7.95 9.12 -8.99
CA LYS A 93 7.39 10.03 -9.99
C LYS A 93 5.87 10.06 -9.90
N GLN A 94 5.26 11.15 -10.33
CA GLN A 94 3.79 11.27 -10.44
C GLN A 94 3.21 10.07 -11.20
N GLY A 95 2.05 9.57 -10.74
CA GLY A 95 1.32 8.48 -11.38
C GLY A 95 1.79 7.08 -10.97
N ILE A 96 2.74 6.98 -10.05
CA ILE A 96 3.13 5.69 -9.43
C ILE A 96 2.21 5.38 -8.28
N GLU A 97 1.73 4.13 -8.20
CA GLU A 97 0.93 3.60 -7.12
C GLU A 97 1.57 2.33 -6.57
N PHE A 98 1.71 2.26 -5.26
CA PHE A 98 1.99 1.01 -4.52
C PHE A 98 0.76 0.62 -3.73
N GLN A 99 0.49 -0.68 -3.67
CA GLN A 99 -0.70 -1.19 -3.02
C GLN A 99 -0.33 -2.43 -2.22
N LEU A 100 -0.79 -2.49 -0.98
CA LEU A 100 -0.64 -3.63 -0.08
C LEU A 100 -2.03 -4.13 0.30
N PHE A 101 -2.38 -5.35 -0.06
CA PHE A 101 -3.69 -5.95 0.21
C PHE A 101 -3.57 -7.31 0.88
N LYS A 102 -4.59 -7.67 1.68
CA LYS A 102 -4.76 -9.04 2.16
C LYS A 102 -5.02 -9.98 0.99
N VAL A 103 -4.43 -11.17 1.00
CA VAL A 103 -4.72 -12.22 0.02
C VAL A 103 -6.01 -12.94 0.43
N PRO A 104 -6.96 -13.21 -0.50
CA PRO A 104 -6.82 -13.13 -1.96
C PRO A 104 -7.32 -11.82 -2.60
N ILE A 105 -7.61 -10.77 -1.84
CA ILE A 105 -8.27 -9.54 -2.29
C ILE A 105 -7.41 -8.81 -3.32
N LYS A 106 -8.01 -8.46 -4.45
CA LYS A 106 -7.37 -7.64 -5.48
C LYS A 106 -7.57 -6.15 -5.18
N PRO A 107 -6.60 -5.27 -5.51
CA PRO A 107 -6.74 -3.81 -5.33
C PRO A 107 -7.64 -3.18 -6.41
N MET A 108 -8.84 -3.70 -6.53
CA MET A 108 -9.85 -3.30 -7.51
C MET A 108 -11.17 -3.09 -6.80
N TRP A 109 -11.90 -2.03 -7.18
CA TRP A 109 -13.20 -1.71 -6.55
C TRP A 109 -14.30 -2.72 -6.94
N GLU A 110 -14.10 -3.48 -8.02
CA GLU A 110 -14.97 -4.55 -8.50
C GLU A 110 -14.81 -5.85 -7.71
N ASP A 111 -13.72 -6.00 -6.95
CA ASP A 111 -13.50 -7.18 -6.10
C ASP A 111 -14.65 -7.31 -5.08
N GLU A 112 -15.12 -8.55 -4.87
CA GLU A 112 -16.26 -8.86 -3.99
C GLU A 112 -16.10 -8.29 -2.58
N GLU A 113 -14.87 -8.30 -2.04
CA GLU A 113 -14.54 -7.77 -0.72
C GLU A 113 -14.46 -6.23 -0.69
N ASN A 114 -14.32 -5.56 -1.84
CA ASN A 114 -14.20 -4.11 -1.94
C ASN A 114 -15.53 -3.44 -2.35
N LYS A 115 -16.36 -4.10 -3.15
CA LYS A 115 -17.52 -3.48 -3.85
C LYS A 115 -18.50 -2.75 -2.95
N ASN A 116 -18.76 -3.28 -1.73
CA ASN A 116 -19.66 -2.66 -0.74
C ASN A 116 -18.95 -1.72 0.22
N GLY A 117 -17.64 -1.57 0.04
CA GLY A 117 -16.77 -0.79 0.90
C GLY A 117 -16.53 0.62 0.39
N GLY A 118 -15.40 1.14 0.83
CA GLY A 118 -14.95 2.45 0.47
C GLY A 118 -13.48 2.67 0.82
N ARG A 119 -13.10 3.92 0.79
CA ARG A 119 -11.75 4.33 1.17
C ARG A 119 -11.75 5.58 2.04
N LEU A 120 -10.82 5.64 2.99
CA LEU A 120 -10.36 6.86 3.62
C LEU A 120 -9.15 7.35 2.83
N THR A 121 -9.06 8.63 2.56
CA THR A 121 -7.94 9.23 1.81
C THR A 121 -7.33 10.36 2.62
N LEU A 122 -6.04 10.22 2.91
CA LEU A 122 -5.20 11.24 3.52
C LEU A 122 -4.32 11.87 2.46
N LYS A 123 -4.31 13.21 2.38
CA LYS A 123 -3.38 13.97 1.55
C LYS A 123 -2.11 14.28 2.34
N LEU A 124 -0.96 13.93 1.79
CA LEU A 124 0.34 14.04 2.43
C LEU A 124 1.27 14.96 1.65
N ARG A 125 2.01 15.80 2.35
CA ARG A 125 3.17 16.48 1.77
C ARG A 125 4.23 15.45 1.43
N LYS A 126 4.94 15.63 0.32
CA LYS A 126 5.87 14.62 -0.22
C LYS A 126 6.91 14.18 0.79
N ASN A 127 7.51 15.09 1.53
CA ASN A 127 8.57 14.82 2.52
C ASN A 127 8.14 14.00 3.75
N TYR A 128 6.84 13.82 3.99
CA TYR A 128 6.32 12.99 5.09
C TYR A 128 5.76 11.65 4.60
N THR A 129 5.69 11.45 3.29
CA THR A 129 4.95 10.32 2.72
C THR A 129 5.61 8.98 3.05
N THR A 130 6.94 8.89 2.96
CA THR A 130 7.65 7.63 3.24
C THR A 130 7.44 7.19 4.68
N ILE A 131 7.58 8.09 5.64
CA ILE A 131 7.43 7.77 7.06
C ILE A 131 6.01 7.27 7.35
N ILE A 132 4.99 8.00 6.90
CA ILE A 132 3.59 7.63 7.15
C ILE A 132 3.20 6.35 6.41
N TRP A 133 3.72 6.13 5.20
CA TRP A 133 3.54 4.90 4.46
C TRP A 133 4.13 3.68 5.19
N GLU A 134 5.37 3.78 5.66
CA GLU A 134 6.05 2.73 6.41
C GLU A 134 5.32 2.43 7.71
N GLU A 135 4.93 3.45 8.47
CA GLU A 135 4.19 3.31 9.73
C GLU A 135 2.85 2.59 9.51
N MET A 136 2.07 2.99 8.51
CA MET A 136 0.80 2.36 8.17
C MET A 136 0.96 0.91 7.73
N ILE A 137 1.95 0.60 6.89
CA ILE A 137 2.22 -0.77 6.46
C ILE A 137 2.61 -1.65 7.65
N LEU A 138 3.56 -1.19 8.47
CA LEU A 138 4.04 -1.96 9.62
C LEU A 138 2.93 -2.20 10.64
N ALA A 139 2.07 -1.21 10.88
CA ALA A 139 0.91 -1.37 11.74
C ALA A 139 -0.09 -2.39 11.18
N PHE A 140 -0.33 -2.36 9.88
CA PHE A 140 -1.29 -3.25 9.23
C PHE A 140 -0.79 -4.69 9.20
N ILE A 141 0.45 -4.95 8.76
CA ILE A 141 0.99 -6.32 8.73
C ILE A 141 1.28 -6.86 10.13
N GLY A 142 1.69 -5.99 11.07
CA GLY A 142 1.95 -6.35 12.47
C GLY A 142 0.68 -6.62 13.27
N GLY A 143 -0.50 -6.29 12.72
CA GLY A 143 -1.79 -6.57 13.36
C GLY A 143 -2.03 -5.80 14.65
N ILE A 144 -1.42 -4.62 14.83
CA ILE A 144 -1.57 -3.80 16.04
C ILE A 144 -2.90 -3.04 16.09
N LEU A 145 -3.63 -2.98 14.97
CA LEU A 145 -4.97 -2.42 14.91
C LEU A 145 -5.95 -3.29 15.71
N PRO A 146 -7.02 -2.71 16.29
CA PRO A 146 -8.10 -3.49 16.92
C PRO A 146 -8.63 -4.55 15.96
N ASP A 147 -8.94 -5.76 16.45
CA ASP A 147 -9.34 -6.91 15.62
C ASP A 147 -10.46 -6.57 14.64
N ARG A 148 -11.49 -5.87 15.12
CA ARG A 148 -12.59 -5.41 14.28
C ARG A 148 -12.12 -4.51 13.12
N MET A 149 -11.13 -3.64 13.35
CA MET A 149 -10.59 -2.76 12.31
C MET A 149 -9.66 -3.51 11.37
N LYS A 150 -8.88 -4.46 11.88
CA LYS A 150 -8.11 -5.38 11.03
C LYS A 150 -9.00 -6.12 10.04
N GLU A 151 -10.14 -6.62 10.49
CA GLU A 151 -11.11 -7.31 9.63
C GLU A 151 -11.71 -6.38 8.57
N GLN A 152 -11.98 -5.13 8.92
CA GLN A 152 -12.57 -4.16 8.00
C GLN A 152 -11.59 -3.68 6.91
N ILE A 153 -10.30 -3.50 7.23
CA ILE A 153 -9.33 -3.00 6.27
C ILE A 153 -8.93 -4.13 5.31
N ASN A 154 -9.12 -3.91 4.01
CA ASN A 154 -8.71 -4.81 2.94
C ASN A 154 -7.30 -4.53 2.43
N GLY A 155 -6.92 -3.26 2.38
CA GLY A 155 -5.60 -2.87 1.91
C GLY A 155 -5.30 -1.39 2.08
N ILE A 156 -4.06 -1.04 1.75
CA ILE A 156 -3.51 0.31 1.81
C ILE A 156 -2.94 0.64 0.43
N VAL A 157 -3.24 1.84 -0.06
CA VAL A 157 -2.81 2.32 -1.38
C VAL A 157 -2.08 3.64 -1.24
N PHE A 158 -0.86 3.69 -1.73
CA PHE A 158 -0.09 4.91 -1.94
C PHE A 158 -0.24 5.36 -3.39
N VAL A 159 -0.49 6.67 -3.60
CA VAL A 159 -0.55 7.28 -4.95
C VAL A 159 0.32 8.52 -4.99
N SER A 160 1.31 8.53 -5.86
CA SER A 160 2.14 9.72 -6.11
C SER A 160 1.44 10.68 -7.06
N LYS A 161 1.21 11.92 -6.61
CA LYS A 161 0.64 13.01 -7.42
C LYS A 161 1.65 14.14 -7.63
N LYS A 162 1.28 15.13 -8.44
CA LYS A 162 2.15 16.25 -8.81
C LYS A 162 2.59 17.07 -7.59
N GLU A 163 1.64 17.57 -6.81
CA GLU A 163 1.88 18.51 -5.71
C GLU A 163 1.94 17.83 -4.33
N PHE A 164 1.15 16.80 -4.14
CA PHE A 164 1.05 16.02 -2.91
C PHE A 164 0.89 14.54 -3.23
N ASN A 165 1.11 13.70 -2.23
CA ASN A 165 0.83 12.28 -2.35
C ASN A 165 -0.46 11.94 -1.60
N THR A 166 -1.06 10.80 -1.88
CA THR A 166 -2.20 10.32 -1.11
C THR A 166 -1.94 8.93 -0.57
N LEU A 167 -2.34 8.73 0.68
CA LEU A 167 -2.48 7.44 1.31
C LEU A 167 -3.97 7.12 1.40
N GLN A 168 -4.37 5.92 0.95
CA GLN A 168 -5.75 5.47 0.99
C GLN A 168 -5.82 4.17 1.79
N ILE A 169 -6.77 4.08 2.69
CA ILE A 169 -7.11 2.88 3.43
C ILE A 169 -8.41 2.35 2.84
N TRP A 170 -8.37 1.18 2.21
CA TRP A 170 -9.52 0.52 1.61
C TRP A 170 -10.14 -0.44 2.60
N PHE A 171 -11.46 -0.38 2.74
CA PHE A 171 -12.21 -1.18 3.71
C PHE A 171 -13.50 -1.76 3.11
N LYS A 172 -13.95 -2.89 3.66
CA LYS A 172 -15.00 -3.73 3.05
C LYS A 172 -16.41 -3.23 3.27
N THR A 173 -16.70 -2.47 4.33
CA THR A 173 -18.06 -2.05 4.68
C THR A 173 -18.16 -0.55 4.84
N TYR A 174 -18.91 0.12 3.96
CA TYR A 174 -19.13 1.57 4.02
C TYR A 174 -20.35 1.92 4.85
N GLU A 175 -20.19 2.11 6.15
CA GLU A 175 -21.22 2.48 7.10
C GLU A 175 -20.74 3.63 7.99
N LYS A 176 -21.69 4.50 8.41
CA LYS A 176 -21.37 5.69 9.22
C LYS A 176 -20.56 5.35 10.48
N LYS A 177 -20.95 4.28 11.19
CA LYS A 177 -20.25 3.84 12.42
C LYS A 177 -18.86 3.33 12.12
N ILE A 178 -18.71 2.44 11.14
CA ILE A 178 -17.40 1.90 10.71
C ILE A 178 -16.49 3.00 10.21
N ASN A 179 -17.02 3.91 9.40
CA ASN A 179 -16.25 5.04 8.89
C ASN A 179 -15.72 5.96 9.99
N ALA A 180 -16.48 6.16 11.07
CA ALA A 180 -16.05 6.97 12.20
C ALA A 180 -14.99 6.24 13.05
N GLU A 181 -15.18 4.95 13.31
CA GLU A 181 -14.23 4.11 14.05
C GLU A 181 -12.89 3.99 13.31
N LEU A 182 -12.91 3.78 11.99
CA LEU A 182 -11.71 3.74 11.15
C LEU A 182 -10.99 5.08 11.13
N ASP A 183 -11.73 6.19 10.99
CA ASP A 183 -11.16 7.55 11.03
C ASP A 183 -10.39 7.76 12.32
N GLN A 184 -11.01 7.50 13.47
CA GLN A 184 -10.38 7.66 14.77
C GLN A 184 -9.18 6.71 14.93
N CYS A 185 -9.32 5.45 14.55
CA CYS A 185 -8.26 4.46 14.65
C CYS A 185 -7.02 4.87 13.83
N ILE A 186 -7.20 5.39 12.61
CA ILE A 186 -6.10 5.86 11.78
C ILE A 186 -5.45 7.12 12.36
N ARG A 187 -6.26 8.05 12.91
CA ARG A 187 -5.73 9.26 13.57
C ARG A 187 -4.85 8.92 14.76
N ASP A 188 -5.32 8.02 15.60
CA ASP A 188 -4.59 7.58 16.80
C ASP A 188 -3.29 6.85 16.41
N LEU A 189 -3.33 6.06 15.34
CA LEU A 189 -2.19 5.27 14.88
C LEU A 189 -1.04 6.15 14.38
N ILE A 190 -1.32 7.10 13.48
CA ILE A 190 -0.30 7.95 12.85
C ILE A 190 -0.27 9.38 13.40
N GLN A 191 -0.87 9.59 14.57
CA GLN A 191 -0.85 10.84 15.34
C GLN A 191 -1.20 12.09 14.53
N ILE A 192 -2.26 12.02 13.69
CA ILE A 192 -2.71 13.17 12.91
C ILE A 192 -3.78 13.98 13.65
N PRO A 193 -3.66 15.32 13.63
CA PRO A 193 -4.65 16.21 14.24
C PRO A 193 -6.05 16.07 13.62
N ASN A 194 -7.08 16.36 14.41
CA ASN A 194 -8.48 16.27 13.95
C ASN A 194 -8.81 17.25 12.81
N GLU A 195 -8.07 18.36 12.71
CA GLU A 195 -8.22 19.37 11.67
C GLU A 195 -7.76 18.89 10.29
N VAL A 196 -6.91 17.85 10.24
CA VAL A 196 -6.47 17.27 8.96
C VAL A 196 -7.61 16.45 8.37
N PRO A 197 -8.11 16.79 7.16
CA PRO A 197 -9.25 16.08 6.59
C PRO A 197 -8.86 14.66 6.15
N LEU A 198 -9.66 13.67 6.58
CA LEU A 198 -9.70 12.32 6.02
C LEU A 198 -10.93 12.22 5.11
N GLU A 199 -10.70 12.27 3.81
CA GLU A 199 -11.77 12.18 2.81
C GLU A 199 -12.32 10.75 2.76
N LYS A 200 -13.63 10.59 2.92
CA LYS A 200 -14.34 9.30 2.88
C LYS A 200 -15.07 9.16 1.56
N LYS A 201 -14.85 8.07 0.84
CA LYS A 201 -15.53 7.80 -0.42
C LYS A 201 -15.94 6.33 -0.51
N GLN A 202 -17.22 6.08 -0.81
CA GLN A 202 -17.76 4.76 -1.13
C GLN A 202 -17.35 4.36 -2.56
N PHE A 203 -17.10 3.07 -2.81
CA PHE A 203 -16.75 2.59 -4.15
C PHE A 203 -17.96 2.48 -5.06
N PHE A 204 -19.01 1.92 -4.56
CA PHE A 204 -20.23 1.74 -5.33
C PHE A 204 -21.38 2.60 -4.76
N TYR A 205 -21.97 3.42 -5.61
CA TYR A 205 -23.23 4.10 -5.30
C TYR A 205 -24.36 3.44 -6.08
N PRO A 206 -25.46 3.01 -5.43
CA PRO A 206 -26.67 2.69 -6.15
C PRO A 206 -27.06 3.86 -7.05
N GLN A 207 -27.42 3.59 -8.31
CA GLN A 207 -27.63 4.64 -9.33
C GLN A 207 -28.61 5.75 -8.91
N LYS A 208 -29.56 5.47 -7.99
CA LYS A 208 -30.46 6.49 -7.45
C LYS A 208 -29.75 7.49 -6.55
N GLU A 209 -28.90 7.03 -5.64
CA GLU A 209 -28.17 7.92 -4.72
C GLU A 209 -27.08 8.71 -5.41
N TYR A 210 -26.44 8.17 -6.44
CA TYR A 210 -25.44 8.89 -7.24
C TYR A 210 -26.01 10.13 -7.92
N LYS A 211 -27.24 10.04 -8.45
CA LYS A 211 -27.93 11.19 -9.06
C LYS A 211 -28.31 12.27 -8.05
N GLU A 212 -28.69 11.88 -6.82
CA GLU A 212 -29.03 12.82 -5.75
C GLU A 212 -27.79 13.50 -5.14
N THR A 213 -26.72 12.76 -4.95
CA THR A 213 -25.46 13.32 -4.42
C THR A 213 -24.86 14.33 -5.40
N LYS A 214 -24.80 14.01 -6.70
CA LYS A 214 -24.37 14.98 -7.71
C LYS A 214 -25.26 16.23 -7.74
N ARG A 215 -26.58 16.09 -7.59
CA ARG A 215 -27.51 17.25 -7.54
C ARG A 215 -27.26 18.14 -6.33
N LYS A 216 -26.89 17.58 -5.17
CA LYS A 216 -26.52 18.34 -3.96
C LYS A 216 -25.18 19.07 -4.13
N ASP A 217 -24.19 18.42 -4.71
CA ASP A 217 -22.88 19.02 -4.96
C ASP A 217 -22.95 20.20 -5.95
N TYR A 218 -23.78 20.09 -7.00
CA TYR A 218 -24.04 21.19 -7.93
C TYR A 218 -24.80 22.35 -7.29
N LYS A 219 -25.77 22.06 -6.40
CA LYS A 219 -26.49 23.13 -5.66
C LYS A 219 -25.58 23.87 -4.66
N ASN A 220 -24.70 23.15 -3.97
CA ASN A 220 -23.77 23.77 -3.03
C ASN A 220 -22.69 24.61 -3.73
N LYS A 221 -22.22 24.22 -4.91
CA LYS A 221 -21.28 25.05 -5.70
C LYS A 221 -21.92 26.29 -6.28
N GLY A 222 -23.21 26.29 -6.56
CA GLY A 222 -23.94 27.48 -7.05
C GLY A 222 -24.14 28.57 -6.01
N ASN A 223 -24.01 28.30 -4.72
CA ASN A 223 -24.16 29.28 -3.64
C ASN A 223 -22.86 29.97 -3.23
N TYR A 224 -21.73 29.62 -3.80
CA TYR A 224 -20.43 30.27 -3.54
C TYR A 224 -20.11 31.44 -4.52
N TYR A 225 -21.01 31.70 -5.48
CA TYR A 225 -20.83 32.76 -6.49
C TYR A 225 -22.00 33.76 -6.51
N LYS A 226 -22.64 33.98 -5.35
CA LYS A 226 -23.58 35.11 -5.18
C LYS A 226 -23.11 36.00 -4.06
#